data_4b982747a73e8bebe6be6a9e1cee751d
#
_entry.id   4b982747a73e8bebe6be6a9e1cee751d
#
_cell.length_a   1.000
_cell.length_b   1.000
_cell.length_c   1.000
_cell.angle_alpha   90.00
_cell.angle_beta   90.00
_cell.angle_gamma   90.00
#
_symmetry.space_group_name_H-M   'P 1'
#
loop_
_entity.id
_entity.type
_entity.pdbx_description
1 polymer ?
#
loop_
_entity_poly.entity_id
_entity_poly.type
_entity_poly.pdbx_seq_one_letter_code
_entity_poly.pdbx_strand_id
1 'polypeptide(L)'
;MTDCTKEQMVFPFYKQKSLTVNFKGGDLSSDGGLLFVRQLDERWKITEQLAGVLDDRRDQRYINHELLALLRQRIYQVGAGYEDCNDADTLRNDPILKMCCDQSTDASDALASQPTLSRLENTITVRELYRIGELLLEFYFAKHKRAPRKIILDVDSTD
;
A
#
# COMPACT_ATOMS: atom_id res chain seq x y z
N MET A 1 17.24 7.02 -4.66
CA MET A 1 18.24 6.03 -5.15
C MET A 1 18.44 5.01 -4.05
N THR A 2 18.22 3.75 -4.33
CA THR A 2 18.50 2.67 -3.37
C THR A 2 19.98 2.38 -3.44
N ASP A 3 20.68 2.65 -2.35
CA ASP A 3 22.11 2.36 -2.26
C ASP A 3 22.27 0.86 -1.98
N CYS A 4 22.65 0.12 -2.99
CA CYS A 4 22.71 -1.34 -2.94
C CYS A 4 24.18 -1.76 -2.82
N THR A 5 24.63 -2.01 -1.61
CA THR A 5 25.84 -2.82 -1.43
C THR A 5 25.44 -4.29 -1.50
N LYS A 6 26.33 -5.20 -1.96
CA LYS A 6 26.05 -6.63 -2.16
C LYS A 6 25.49 -7.38 -0.93
N GLU A 7 25.46 -6.75 0.24
CA GLU A 7 25.07 -7.38 1.50
C GLU A 7 23.98 -6.61 2.27
N GLN A 8 23.59 -5.41 1.85
CA GLN A 8 22.72 -4.54 2.61
C GLN A 8 21.96 -3.56 1.72
N MET A 9 20.65 -3.41 1.94
CA MET A 9 19.81 -2.42 1.28
C MET A 9 19.26 -1.42 2.29
N VAL A 10 19.28 -0.12 1.94
CA VAL A 10 18.73 0.96 2.78
C VAL A 10 17.45 1.48 2.15
N PHE A 11 16.39 1.62 2.94
CA PHE A 11 15.10 2.11 2.51
C PHE A 11 14.85 3.51 3.10
N PRO A 12 14.94 4.58 2.28
CA PRO A 12 14.87 5.96 2.76
C PRO A 12 13.44 6.46 3.06
N PHE A 13 12.40 5.70 2.74
CA PHE A 13 11.02 6.13 2.96
C PHE A 13 10.64 6.23 4.46
N TYR A 14 11.25 5.41 5.31
CA TYR A 14 10.95 5.41 6.74
C TYR A 14 11.85 6.39 7.49
N LYS A 15 11.26 7.53 7.89
CA LYS A 15 12.03 8.67 8.46
C LYS A 15 12.31 8.57 9.95
N GLN A 16 11.59 7.70 10.67
CA GLN A 16 11.73 7.58 12.15
C GLN A 16 13.02 6.89 12.57
N LYS A 17 13.45 5.87 11.81
CA LYS A 17 14.70 5.12 12.06
C LYS A 17 15.31 4.76 10.71
N SER A 18 16.64 4.60 10.65
CA SER A 18 17.30 4.04 9.47
C SER A 18 16.83 2.58 9.29
N LEU A 19 16.19 2.30 8.17
CA LEU A 19 15.74 0.96 7.83
C LEU A 19 16.75 0.32 6.90
N THR A 20 17.37 -0.73 7.37
CA THR A 20 18.38 -1.49 6.65
C THR A 20 17.98 -2.95 6.60
N VAL A 21 18.04 -3.55 5.42
CA VAL A 21 17.79 -4.98 5.20
C VAL A 21 19.05 -5.66 4.74
N ASN A 22 19.37 -6.79 5.34
CA ASN A 22 20.47 -7.65 4.92
C ASN A 22 20.02 -9.12 4.89
N PHE A 23 20.80 -9.97 4.26
CA PHE A 23 20.51 -11.41 4.13
C PHE A 23 21.28 -12.28 5.16
N LYS A 24 21.69 -11.68 6.28
CA LYS A 24 22.48 -12.36 7.33
C LYS A 24 21.63 -12.77 8.54
N GLY A 25 20.33 -12.47 8.52
CA GLY A 25 19.41 -12.78 9.61
C GLY A 25 18.92 -14.22 9.60
N GLY A 26 18.67 -14.78 10.81
CA GLY A 26 18.13 -16.13 10.98
C GLY A 26 16.61 -16.17 10.81
N ASP A 27 15.88 -15.23 11.37
CA ASP A 27 14.42 -15.20 11.31
C ASP A 27 13.96 -14.21 10.25
N LEU A 28 13.26 -14.73 9.24
CA LEU A 28 12.71 -13.94 8.16
C LEU A 28 11.22 -13.68 8.43
N SER A 29 10.82 -12.42 8.40
CA SER A 29 9.40 -12.11 8.28
C SER A 29 8.90 -12.57 6.92
N SER A 30 7.75 -13.24 6.87
CA SER A 30 7.12 -13.69 5.62
C SER A 30 6.86 -12.53 4.66
N ASP A 31 6.63 -11.32 5.21
CA ASP A 31 6.17 -10.16 4.45
C ASP A 31 7.27 -9.13 4.17
N GLY A 32 8.54 -9.51 4.30
CA GLY A 32 9.68 -8.64 3.97
C GLY A 32 9.65 -8.04 2.56
N GLY A 33 8.98 -8.68 1.62
CA GLY A 33 8.72 -8.18 0.28
C GLY A 33 7.93 -6.87 0.23
N LEU A 34 7.10 -6.56 1.24
CA LEU A 34 6.34 -5.32 1.33
C LEU A 34 7.23 -4.07 1.37
N LEU A 35 8.45 -4.18 1.87
CA LEU A 35 9.41 -3.06 1.87
C LEU A 35 9.74 -2.58 0.45
N PHE A 36 9.83 -3.50 -0.52
CA PHE A 36 10.04 -3.17 -1.93
C PHE A 36 8.79 -2.53 -2.54
N VAL A 37 7.61 -3.05 -2.20
CA VAL A 37 6.32 -2.47 -2.63
C VAL A 37 6.19 -1.05 -2.09
N ARG A 38 6.48 -0.82 -0.82
CA ARG A 38 6.45 0.52 -0.20
C ARG A 38 7.46 1.47 -0.84
N GLN A 39 8.68 0.99 -1.14
CA GLN A 39 9.69 1.80 -1.83
C GLN A 39 9.24 2.20 -3.24
N LEU A 40 8.55 1.30 -3.93
CA LEU A 40 7.97 1.58 -5.25
C LEU A 40 6.85 2.61 -5.15
N ASP A 41 5.95 2.45 -4.18
CA ASP A 41 4.87 3.38 -3.90
C ASP A 41 5.39 4.77 -3.54
N GLU A 42 6.44 4.87 -2.71
CA GLU A 42 7.10 6.15 -2.39
C GLU A 42 7.59 6.87 -3.64
N ARG A 43 8.14 6.12 -4.60
CA ARG A 43 8.66 6.67 -5.86
C ARG A 43 7.56 7.13 -6.80
N TRP A 44 6.46 6.39 -6.86
CA TRP A 44 5.40 6.62 -7.85
C TRP A 44 4.16 7.29 -7.25
N LYS A 45 4.10 7.41 -5.95
CA LYS A 45 3.01 8.02 -5.20
C LYS A 45 1.64 7.39 -5.53
N ILE A 46 1.60 6.07 -5.73
CA ILE A 46 0.40 5.37 -6.17
C ILE A 46 -0.71 5.51 -5.13
N THR A 47 -0.42 5.17 -3.87
CA THR A 47 -1.43 5.25 -2.80
C THR A 47 -1.84 6.68 -2.48
N GLU A 48 -0.92 7.65 -2.58
CA GLU A 48 -1.25 9.07 -2.40
C GLU A 48 -2.19 9.57 -3.50
N GLN A 49 -1.94 9.20 -4.75
CA GLN A 49 -2.80 9.56 -5.87
C GLN A 49 -4.17 8.86 -5.79
N LEU A 50 -4.22 7.59 -5.38
CA LEU A 50 -5.47 6.89 -5.10
C LEU A 50 -6.26 7.55 -3.98
N ALA A 51 -5.61 7.96 -2.89
CA ALA A 51 -6.27 8.72 -1.83
C ALA A 51 -6.86 10.05 -2.34
N GLY A 52 -6.16 10.70 -3.28
CA GLY A 52 -6.60 11.97 -3.88
C GLY A 52 -7.84 11.87 -4.77
N VAL A 53 -8.19 10.68 -5.27
CA VAL A 53 -9.41 10.49 -6.10
C VAL A 53 -10.63 10.02 -5.29
N LEU A 54 -10.44 9.67 -4.02
CA LEU A 54 -11.48 9.24 -3.11
C LEU A 54 -11.95 10.40 -2.22
N ASP A 55 -13.24 10.49 -1.99
CA ASP A 55 -13.84 11.46 -1.09
C ASP A 55 -13.94 10.86 0.32
N ASP A 56 -13.12 11.33 1.27
CA ASP A 56 -13.23 10.91 2.66
C ASP A 56 -14.43 11.58 3.34
N ARG A 57 -15.55 10.85 3.41
CA ARG A 57 -16.82 11.32 4.00
C ARG A 57 -16.92 11.12 5.51
N ARG A 58 -15.85 10.62 6.13
CA ARG A 58 -15.82 10.39 7.59
C ARG A 58 -15.72 11.71 8.34
N ASP A 59 -16.31 11.77 9.52
CA ASP A 59 -16.16 12.90 10.41
C ASP A 59 -14.72 12.96 10.95
N GLN A 60 -13.98 13.99 10.52
CA GLN A 60 -12.55 14.18 10.85
C GLN A 60 -12.26 14.22 12.35
N ARG A 61 -13.28 14.56 13.17
CA ARG A 61 -13.14 14.60 14.64
C ARG A 61 -13.02 13.22 15.29
N TYR A 62 -13.44 12.15 14.57
CA TYR A 62 -13.50 10.79 15.09
C TYR A 62 -12.63 9.82 14.27
N ILE A 63 -11.70 10.34 13.47
CA ILE A 63 -10.79 9.54 12.67
C ILE A 63 -9.61 9.09 13.54
N ASN A 64 -9.41 7.79 13.67
CA ASN A 64 -8.20 7.20 14.26
C ASN A 64 -7.13 6.89 13.20
N HIS A 65 -7.56 6.62 11.96
CA HIS A 65 -6.68 6.29 10.84
C HIS A 65 -7.05 7.15 9.63
N GLU A 66 -6.08 7.88 9.11
CA GLU A 66 -6.26 8.67 7.89
C GLU A 66 -6.55 7.78 6.67
N LEU A 67 -7.22 8.34 5.65
CA LEU A 67 -7.60 7.62 4.44
C LEU A 67 -6.38 6.97 3.77
N LEU A 68 -5.28 7.71 3.66
CA LEU A 68 -4.04 7.21 3.06
C LEU A 68 -3.48 5.99 3.81
N ALA A 69 -3.51 6.02 5.16
CA ALA A 69 -3.05 4.90 5.96
C ALA A 69 -3.92 3.65 5.77
N LEU A 70 -5.25 3.82 5.68
CA LEU A 70 -6.17 2.71 5.41
C LEU A 70 -5.95 2.11 4.01
N LEU A 71 -5.76 2.96 3.00
CA LEU A 71 -5.49 2.52 1.63
C LEU A 71 -4.15 1.77 1.54
N ARG A 72 -3.10 2.30 2.15
CA ARG A 72 -1.80 1.61 2.21
C ARG A 72 -1.93 0.25 2.86
N GLN A 73 -2.54 0.20 4.05
CA GLN A 73 -2.76 -1.06 4.74
C GLN A 73 -3.47 -2.08 3.85
N ARG A 74 -4.59 -1.67 3.23
CA ARG A 74 -5.39 -2.59 2.41
C ARG A 74 -4.67 -3.04 1.15
N ILE A 75 -4.08 -2.11 0.41
CA ILE A 75 -3.36 -2.40 -0.84
C ILE A 75 -2.15 -3.31 -0.58
N TYR A 76 -1.41 -3.06 0.50
CA TYR A 76 -0.25 -3.88 0.83
C TYR A 76 -0.64 -5.25 1.32
N GLN A 77 -1.74 -5.40 2.07
CA GLN A 77 -2.28 -6.70 2.45
C GLN A 77 -2.66 -7.52 1.21
N VAL A 78 -3.43 -6.96 0.30
CA VAL A 78 -3.79 -7.64 -0.96
C VAL A 78 -2.54 -7.99 -1.77
N GLY A 79 -1.59 -7.07 -1.88
CA GLY A 79 -0.33 -7.29 -2.58
C GLY A 79 0.57 -8.37 -1.95
N ALA A 80 0.41 -8.64 -0.65
CA ALA A 80 1.08 -9.73 0.06
C ALA A 80 0.31 -11.06 0.01
N GLY A 81 -0.87 -11.10 -0.62
CA GLY A 81 -1.70 -12.29 -0.75
C GLY A 81 -2.80 -12.43 0.32
N TYR A 82 -3.00 -11.41 1.16
CA TYR A 82 -4.07 -11.37 2.17
C TYR A 82 -5.30 -10.67 1.60
N GLU A 83 -6.04 -11.38 0.75
CA GLU A 83 -7.20 -10.83 0.05
C GLU A 83 -8.41 -10.64 0.97
N ASP A 84 -8.54 -11.48 2.01
CA ASP A 84 -9.63 -11.37 2.97
C ASP A 84 -9.38 -10.21 3.97
N CYS A 85 -10.39 -9.37 4.13
CA CYS A 85 -10.36 -8.33 5.16
C CYS A 85 -10.19 -8.88 6.58
N ASN A 86 -10.58 -10.14 6.86
CA ASN A 86 -10.43 -10.78 8.17
C ASN A 86 -8.96 -10.89 8.59
N ASP A 87 -8.04 -11.02 7.65
CA ASP A 87 -6.60 -11.07 7.93
C ASP A 87 -6.09 -9.79 8.60
N ALA A 88 -6.79 -8.68 8.43
CA ALA A 88 -6.42 -7.40 9.03
C ALA A 88 -6.32 -7.46 10.55
N ASP A 89 -7.18 -8.21 11.23
CA ASP A 89 -7.15 -8.31 12.70
C ASP A 89 -5.90 -9.04 13.21
N THR A 90 -5.34 -9.95 12.42
CA THR A 90 -4.07 -10.62 12.72
C THR A 90 -2.88 -9.73 12.35
N LEU A 91 -2.93 -9.08 11.18
CA LEU A 91 -1.82 -8.32 10.61
C LEU A 91 -1.67 -6.90 11.20
N ARG A 92 -2.69 -6.38 11.89
CA ARG A 92 -2.68 -5.00 12.40
C ARG A 92 -1.54 -4.69 13.38
N ASN A 93 -0.89 -5.70 13.92
CA ASN A 93 0.26 -5.56 14.82
C ASN A 93 1.58 -5.93 14.15
N ASP A 94 1.56 -6.35 12.87
CA ASP A 94 2.76 -6.71 12.14
C ASP A 94 3.70 -5.51 11.99
N PRO A 95 4.98 -5.62 12.42
CA PRO A 95 5.89 -4.48 12.43
C PRO A 95 6.27 -4.01 11.01
N ILE A 96 6.35 -4.91 10.03
CA ILE A 96 6.67 -4.54 8.64
C ILE A 96 5.49 -3.79 8.03
N LEU A 97 4.28 -4.29 8.21
CA LEU A 97 3.08 -3.62 7.71
C LEU A 97 2.90 -2.24 8.37
N LYS A 98 3.14 -2.12 9.69
CA LYS A 98 3.15 -0.82 10.39
C LYS A 98 4.15 0.16 9.77
N MET A 99 5.40 -0.29 9.52
CA MET A 99 6.41 0.55 8.87
C MET A 99 5.98 0.98 7.46
N CYS A 100 5.41 0.07 6.69
CA CYS A 100 4.91 0.37 5.34
C CYS A 100 3.76 1.38 5.34
N CYS A 101 2.99 1.44 6.44
CA CYS A 101 1.92 2.42 6.65
C CYS A 101 2.38 3.69 7.39
N ASP A 102 3.69 3.93 7.49
CA ASP A 102 4.32 5.06 8.20
C ASP A 102 4.00 5.12 9.70
N GLN A 103 3.59 4.01 10.31
CA GLN A 103 3.38 3.92 11.76
C GLN A 103 4.63 3.42 12.49
N SER A 104 4.79 3.86 13.73
CA SER A 104 5.88 3.39 14.58
C SER A 104 5.66 1.92 14.96
N THR A 105 6.72 1.13 14.86
CA THR A 105 6.72 -0.26 15.35
C THR A 105 6.66 -0.34 16.86
N ASP A 106 7.15 0.70 17.55
CA ASP A 106 7.19 0.79 19.00
C ASP A 106 5.87 1.33 19.60
N ALA A 107 4.96 1.81 18.74
CA ALA A 107 3.66 2.31 19.18
C ALA A 107 2.76 1.15 19.62
N SER A 108 2.04 1.35 20.71
CA SER A 108 0.98 0.44 21.15
C SER A 108 -0.21 0.41 20.19
N ASP A 109 -0.31 1.43 19.33
CA ASP A 109 -1.43 1.60 18.42
C ASP A 109 -1.31 0.61 17.25
N ALA A 110 -2.32 -0.21 17.13
CA ALA A 110 -2.47 -1.14 16.03
C ALA A 110 -2.92 -0.41 14.76
N LEU A 111 -2.65 -0.99 13.59
CA LEU A 111 -3.29 -0.60 12.33
C LEU A 111 -4.82 -0.82 12.41
N ALA A 112 -5.53 -0.39 11.37
CA ALA A 112 -6.98 -0.50 11.32
C ALA A 112 -7.45 -1.96 11.42
N SER A 113 -8.57 -2.14 12.11
CA SER A 113 -9.23 -3.45 12.25
C SER A 113 -10.02 -3.81 10.99
N GLN A 114 -10.35 -5.10 10.87
CA GLN A 114 -11.19 -5.63 9.79
C GLN A 114 -12.47 -4.79 9.56
N PRO A 115 -13.29 -4.46 10.58
CA PRO A 115 -14.49 -3.67 10.34
C PRO A 115 -14.21 -2.27 9.79
N THR A 116 -13.06 -1.70 10.10
CA THR A 116 -12.67 -0.36 9.61
C THR A 116 -12.32 -0.42 8.12
N LEU A 117 -11.55 -1.42 7.69
CA LEU A 117 -11.21 -1.63 6.28
C LEU A 117 -12.44 -2.03 5.46
N SER A 118 -13.28 -2.91 5.97
CA SER A 118 -14.53 -3.30 5.30
C SER A 118 -15.47 -2.10 5.10
N ARG A 119 -15.58 -1.19 6.09
CA ARG A 119 -16.34 0.06 5.90
C ARG A 119 -15.74 0.93 4.81
N LEU A 120 -14.42 1.06 4.75
CA LEU A 120 -13.75 1.81 3.68
C LEU A 120 -14.15 1.24 2.31
N GLU A 121 -14.00 -0.06 2.09
CA GLU A 121 -14.36 -0.72 0.83
C GLU A 121 -15.82 -0.47 0.44
N ASN A 122 -16.73 -0.59 1.41
CA ASN A 122 -18.16 -0.41 1.17
C ASN A 122 -18.60 1.06 0.98
N THR A 123 -17.77 2.04 1.27
CA THR A 123 -18.08 3.47 1.04
C THR A 123 -17.69 3.95 -0.34
N ILE A 124 -16.86 3.20 -1.07
CA ILE A 124 -16.40 3.56 -2.40
C ILE A 124 -17.58 3.50 -3.39
N THR A 125 -17.83 4.61 -4.04
CA THR A 125 -18.91 4.74 -5.02
C THR A 125 -18.46 4.29 -6.42
N VAL A 126 -19.42 3.96 -7.27
CA VAL A 126 -19.16 3.64 -8.69
C VAL A 126 -18.40 4.76 -9.40
N ARG A 127 -18.69 6.03 -9.09
CA ARG A 127 -17.97 7.17 -9.66
C ARG A 127 -16.50 7.19 -9.25
N GLU A 128 -16.19 6.85 -8.00
CA GLU A 128 -14.82 6.76 -7.52
C GLU A 128 -14.09 5.56 -8.13
N LEU A 129 -14.78 4.43 -8.34
CA LEU A 129 -14.21 3.29 -9.07
C LEU A 129 -13.81 3.66 -10.51
N TYR A 130 -14.63 4.45 -11.22
CA TYR A 130 -14.24 4.96 -12.53
C TYR A 130 -13.01 5.86 -12.48
N ARG A 131 -12.92 6.77 -11.50
CA ARG A 131 -11.73 7.61 -11.30
C ARG A 131 -10.47 6.80 -10.99
N ILE A 132 -10.59 5.74 -10.19
CA ILE A 132 -9.49 4.80 -9.94
C ILE A 132 -9.06 4.14 -11.25
N GLY A 133 -10.01 3.68 -12.07
CA GLY A 133 -9.71 3.09 -13.37
C GLY A 133 -8.98 4.07 -14.30
N GLU A 134 -9.42 5.32 -14.37
CA GLU A 134 -8.74 6.39 -15.12
C GLU A 134 -7.31 6.60 -14.62
N LEU A 135 -7.11 6.69 -13.31
CA LEU A 135 -5.80 6.85 -12.70
C LEU A 135 -4.85 5.68 -13.02
N LEU A 136 -5.36 4.45 -13.03
CA LEU A 136 -4.56 3.27 -13.41
C LEU A 136 -4.11 3.35 -14.88
N LEU A 137 -4.96 3.86 -15.77
CA LEU A 137 -4.59 4.12 -17.16
C LEU A 137 -3.52 5.21 -17.26
N GLU A 138 -3.64 6.29 -16.48
CA GLU A 138 -2.62 7.35 -16.42
C GLU A 138 -1.26 6.80 -15.96
N PHE A 139 -1.22 5.94 -14.94
CA PHE A 139 0.00 5.24 -14.52
C PHE A 139 0.60 4.41 -15.66
N TYR A 140 -0.23 3.70 -16.40
CA TYR A 140 0.22 2.92 -17.54
C TYR A 140 0.84 3.82 -18.61
N PHE A 141 0.15 4.89 -19.01
CA PHE A 141 0.66 5.81 -20.05
C PHE A 141 1.91 6.57 -19.61
N ALA A 142 2.00 6.99 -18.36
CA ALA A 142 3.17 7.68 -17.81
C ALA A 142 4.47 6.84 -17.90
N LYS A 143 4.36 5.52 -18.00
CA LYS A 143 5.49 4.61 -18.19
C LYS A 143 6.02 4.59 -19.61
N HIS A 144 5.26 5.00 -20.59
CA HIS A 144 5.62 4.91 -21.99
C HIS A 144 6.15 6.25 -22.49
N LYS A 145 7.44 6.31 -22.87
CA LYS A 145 8.03 7.51 -23.52
C LYS A 145 7.39 7.83 -24.87
N ARG A 146 6.76 6.86 -25.49
CA ARG A 146 6.04 6.97 -26.78
C ARG A 146 4.78 6.12 -26.72
N ALA A 147 3.72 6.54 -27.41
CA ALA A 147 2.50 5.75 -27.51
C ALA A 147 2.82 4.32 -28.04
N PRO A 148 2.36 3.28 -27.35
CA PRO A 148 2.56 1.90 -27.83
C PRO A 148 1.82 1.69 -29.15
N ARG A 149 2.46 1.00 -30.09
CA ARG A 149 1.86 0.69 -31.40
C ARG A 149 0.72 -0.33 -31.31
N LYS A 150 0.71 -1.13 -30.26
CA LYS A 150 -0.29 -2.18 -29.99
C LYS A 150 -0.48 -2.32 -28.50
N ILE A 151 -1.73 -2.39 -28.07
CA ILE A 151 -2.11 -2.74 -26.69
C ILE A 151 -2.90 -4.03 -26.79
N ILE A 152 -2.55 -5.02 -25.98
CA ILE A 152 -3.31 -6.24 -25.82
C ILE A 152 -4.10 -6.09 -24.52
N LEU A 153 -5.42 -6.16 -24.64
CA LEU A 153 -6.33 -6.19 -23.49
C LEU A 153 -6.72 -7.65 -23.29
N ASP A 154 -6.40 -8.16 -22.13
CA ASP A 154 -6.90 -9.46 -21.68
C ASP A 154 -8.10 -9.16 -20.77
N VAL A 155 -9.25 -9.71 -21.13
CA VAL A 155 -10.50 -9.49 -20.39
C VAL A 155 -10.96 -10.85 -19.92
N ASP A 156 -10.84 -11.07 -18.63
CA ASP A 156 -11.33 -12.28 -17.97
C ASP A 156 -12.60 -11.94 -17.19
N SER A 157 -13.57 -12.86 -17.21
CA SER A 157 -14.75 -12.76 -16.36
C SER A 157 -14.42 -13.41 -15.01
N THR A 158 -14.40 -12.61 -13.97
CA THR A 158 -14.42 -13.15 -12.61
C THR A 158 -15.88 -13.43 -12.23
N ASP A 159 -16.17 -14.69 -11.92
CA ASP A 159 -17.45 -15.13 -11.40
C ASP A 159 -17.70 -14.57 -9.98
#